data_295b135113399f23c081f1ea20ff3897
#
_entry.id   295b135113399f23c081f1ea20ff3897
#
_cell.length_a   1.000
_cell.length_b   1.000
_cell.length_c   1.000
_cell.angle_alpha   90.00
_cell.angle_beta   90.00
_cell.angle_gamma   90.00
#
_symmetry.space_group_name_H-M   'P 1'
#
loop_
_entity.id
_entity.type
_entity.pdbx_description
1 polymer ?
#
loop_
_entity_poly.entity_id
_entity_poly.type
_entity_poly.pdbx_seq_one_letter_code
_entity_poly.pdbx_strand_id
1 'polypeptide(L)' 'MANIKSAIKRNRQNEVRRSRNRSFRSEMRTLVKTARDSGTAEDTNAAIKKIDRAAAKGIIHANKAAREKSRLQKILNNS' A
#
# COMPACT_ATOMS: atom_id res chain seq x y z
N MET A 1 -24.76 -3.83 -28.65
CA MET A 1 -24.34 -2.42 -28.59
C MET A 1 -24.19 -1.90 -27.16
N ALA A 2 -25.12 -2.25 -26.26
CA ALA A 2 -24.97 -1.87 -24.84
C ALA A 2 -23.67 -2.42 -24.21
N ASN A 3 -23.21 -3.59 -24.66
CA ASN A 3 -22.01 -4.23 -24.12
C ASN A 3 -20.72 -3.46 -24.40
N ILE A 4 -20.64 -2.73 -25.51
CA ILE A 4 -19.44 -1.96 -25.86
C ILE A 4 -19.30 -0.76 -24.92
N LYS A 5 -20.38 -0.05 -24.66
CA LYS A 5 -20.37 1.12 -23.74
C LYS A 5 -20.00 0.68 -22.31
N SER A 6 -20.55 -0.45 -21.88
CA SER A 6 -20.24 -1.02 -20.56
C SER A 6 -18.78 -1.42 -20.45
N ALA A 7 -18.20 -2.00 -21.50
CA ALA A 7 -16.79 -2.40 -21.54
C ALA A 7 -15.88 -1.16 -21.48
N ILE A 8 -16.21 -0.10 -22.20
CA ILE A 8 -15.44 1.16 -22.19
C ILE A 8 -15.48 1.77 -20.78
N LYS A 9 -16.65 1.80 -20.15
CA LYS A 9 -16.80 2.32 -18.80
C LYS A 9 -15.99 1.50 -17.79
N ARG A 10 -16.03 0.16 -17.89
CA ARG A 10 -15.23 -0.73 -17.04
C ARG A 10 -13.74 -0.50 -17.21
N ASN A 11 -13.28 -0.35 -18.45
CA ASN A 11 -11.89 -0.10 -18.76
C ASN A 11 -11.41 1.22 -18.14
N ARG A 12 -12.22 2.28 -18.23
CA ARG A 12 -11.93 3.56 -17.59
C ARG A 12 -11.82 3.43 -16.07
N GLN A 13 -12.79 2.75 -15.46
CA GLN A 13 -12.79 2.52 -14.02
C GLN A 13 -11.57 1.73 -13.58
N ASN A 14 -11.21 0.69 -14.36
CA ASN A 14 -10.04 -0.13 -14.07
C ASN A 14 -8.74 0.67 -14.19
N GLU A 15 -8.62 1.53 -15.17
CA GLU A 15 -7.46 2.40 -15.33
C GLU A 15 -7.33 3.39 -14.16
N VAL A 16 -8.42 4.01 -13.74
CA VAL A 16 -8.43 4.92 -12.60
C VAL A 16 -8.02 4.18 -11.32
N ARG A 17 -8.59 3.00 -11.09
CA ARG A 17 -8.24 2.17 -9.93
C ARG A 17 -6.78 1.75 -9.97
N ARG A 18 -6.29 1.33 -11.14
CA ARG A 18 -4.89 0.93 -11.31
C ARG A 18 -3.95 2.09 -11.03
N SER A 19 -4.27 3.27 -11.52
CA SER A 19 -3.49 4.48 -11.29
C SER A 19 -3.46 4.85 -9.80
N ARG A 20 -4.61 4.85 -9.13
CA ARG A 20 -4.71 5.11 -7.69
C ARG A 20 -3.93 4.08 -6.88
N ASN A 21 -4.05 2.79 -7.24
CA ASN A 21 -3.34 1.72 -6.55
C ASN A 21 -1.84 1.84 -6.73
N ARG A 22 -1.39 2.22 -7.92
CA ARG A 22 0.03 2.46 -8.21
C ARG A 22 0.57 3.60 -7.35
N SER A 23 -0.15 4.72 -7.27
CA SER A 23 0.22 5.86 -6.43
C SER A 23 0.27 5.47 -4.96
N PHE A 24 -0.72 4.74 -4.49
CA PHE A 24 -0.79 4.28 -3.11
C PHE A 24 0.39 3.36 -2.76
N ARG A 25 0.70 2.41 -3.65
CA ARG A 25 1.85 1.50 -3.47
C ARG A 25 3.17 2.26 -3.47
N SER A 26 3.30 3.27 -4.32
CA SER A 26 4.50 4.09 -4.39
C SER A 26 4.71 4.85 -3.08
N GLU A 27 3.67 5.49 -2.55
CA GLU A 27 3.71 6.17 -1.26
C GLU A 27 4.06 5.20 -0.12
N MET A 28 3.43 4.01 -0.14
CA MET A 28 3.70 2.98 0.86
C MET A 28 5.17 2.55 0.84
N ARG A 29 5.73 2.30 -0.34
CA ARG A 29 7.14 1.94 -0.50
C ARG A 29 8.06 3.03 0.04
N THR A 30 7.76 4.28 -0.24
CA THR A 30 8.54 5.42 0.25
C THR A 30 8.52 5.47 1.76
N LEU A 31 7.34 5.32 2.38
CA LEU A 31 7.22 5.32 3.84
C LEU A 31 7.94 4.13 4.48
N VAL A 32 7.84 2.94 3.88
CA VAL A 32 8.53 1.74 4.36
C VAL A 32 10.05 1.93 4.28
N LYS A 33 10.54 2.46 3.18
CA LYS A 33 11.96 2.73 3.00
C LYS A 33 12.47 3.75 4.03
N THR A 34 11.73 4.83 4.23
CA THR A 34 12.05 5.85 5.22
C THR A 34 12.10 5.25 6.62
N ALA A 35 11.13 4.40 6.97
CA ALA A 35 11.10 3.74 8.27
C ALA A 35 12.30 2.81 8.48
N ARG A 36 12.71 2.08 7.44
CA ARG A 36 13.90 1.21 7.50
C ARG A 36 15.18 2.01 7.70
N ASP A 37 15.30 3.13 6.98
CA ASP A 37 16.52 3.95 7.01
C ASP A 37 16.65 4.71 8.32
N SER A 38 15.55 5.23 8.86
CA SER A 38 15.55 6.03 10.09
C SER A 38 15.48 5.18 11.36
N GLY A 39 14.72 4.09 11.31
CA GLY A 39 14.47 3.23 12.48
C GLY A 39 13.67 3.91 13.60
N THR A 40 13.06 5.06 13.34
CA THR A 40 12.30 5.80 14.36
C THR A 40 10.88 5.27 14.51
N ALA A 41 10.30 5.45 15.70
CA ALA A 41 8.94 5.03 15.98
C ALA A 41 7.93 5.80 15.12
N GLU A 42 8.15 7.10 14.90
CA GLU A 42 7.27 7.94 14.09
C GLU A 42 7.17 7.44 12.66
N ASP A 43 8.31 7.20 12.01
CA ASP A 43 8.36 6.74 10.63
C ASP A 43 7.79 5.32 10.52
N THR A 44 8.07 4.46 11.49
CA THR A 44 7.54 3.10 11.54
C THR A 44 6.01 3.12 11.67
N ASN A 45 5.48 3.95 12.56
CA ASN A 45 4.03 4.07 12.73
C ASN A 45 3.34 4.62 11.49
N ALA A 46 3.93 5.60 10.82
CA ALA A 46 3.40 6.14 9.57
C ALA A 46 3.36 5.06 8.47
N ALA A 47 4.42 4.27 8.34
CA ALA A 47 4.47 3.17 7.38
C ALA A 47 3.44 2.08 7.70
N ILE A 48 3.30 1.71 8.97
CA ILE A 48 2.31 0.70 9.40
C ILE A 48 0.88 1.17 9.10
N LYS A 49 0.55 2.42 9.38
CA LYS A 49 -0.77 2.97 9.04
C LYS A 49 -1.05 2.87 7.53
N LYS A 50 -0.06 3.19 6.71
CA LYS A 50 -0.21 3.12 5.25
C LYS A 50 -0.40 1.67 4.79
N ILE A 51 0.35 0.74 5.36
CA ILE A 51 0.23 -0.70 5.07
C ILE A 51 -1.16 -1.21 5.44
N ASP A 52 -1.68 -0.84 6.61
CA ASP A 52 -3.02 -1.24 7.06
C ASP A 52 -4.10 -0.69 6.13
N ARG A 53 -3.99 0.54 5.69
CA ARG A 53 -4.92 1.13 4.71
C ARG A 53 -4.87 0.41 3.38
N ALA A 54 -3.67 0.06 2.91
CA ALA A 54 -3.50 -0.67 1.66
C ALA A 54 -4.18 -2.04 1.73
N ALA A 55 -4.03 -2.75 2.85
CA ALA A 55 -4.69 -4.04 3.08
C ALA A 55 -6.21 -3.88 3.16
N ALA A 56 -6.70 -2.87 3.87
CA ALA A 56 -8.14 -2.60 4.00
C ALA A 56 -8.79 -2.28 2.65
N LYS A 57 -8.06 -1.60 1.75
CA LYS A 57 -8.54 -1.28 0.40
C LYS A 57 -8.35 -2.42 -0.60
N GLY A 58 -7.70 -3.50 -0.21
CA GLY A 58 -7.43 -4.63 -1.09
C GLY A 58 -6.29 -4.39 -2.08
N ILE A 59 -5.48 -3.35 -1.87
CA ILE A 59 -4.33 -3.04 -2.74
C ILE A 59 -3.23 -4.07 -2.55
N ILE A 60 -3.05 -4.53 -1.32
CA ILE A 60 -2.13 -5.62 -0.98
C ILE A 60 -2.89 -6.68 -0.18
N HIS A 61 -2.39 -7.90 -0.22
CA HIS A 61 -2.97 -9.00 0.55
C HIS A 61 -2.63 -8.84 2.05
N ALA A 62 -3.56 -9.30 2.91
CA ALA A 62 -3.38 -9.24 4.36
C ALA A 62 -2.09 -9.92 4.83
N ASN A 63 -1.69 -11.02 4.20
CA ASN A 63 -0.46 -11.73 4.53
C ASN A 63 0.78 -10.89 4.24
N LYS A 64 0.78 -10.16 3.13
CA LYS A 64 1.87 -9.24 2.80
C LYS A 64 1.95 -8.10 3.81
N ALA A 65 0.79 -7.54 4.19
CA ALA A 65 0.71 -6.49 5.21
C ALA A 65 1.30 -6.97 6.54
N ALA A 66 0.93 -8.16 6.97
CA ALA A 66 1.44 -8.75 8.22
C ALA A 66 2.96 -8.91 8.18
N ARG A 67 3.52 -9.38 7.07
CA ARG A 67 4.97 -9.55 6.91
C ARG A 67 5.71 -8.22 6.96
N GLU A 68 5.20 -7.23 6.24
CA GLU A 68 5.83 -5.90 6.21
C GLU A 68 5.79 -5.22 7.59
N LYS A 69 4.66 -5.29 8.28
CA LYS A 69 4.54 -4.75 9.65
C LYS A 69 5.50 -5.45 10.61
N SER A 70 5.60 -6.77 10.52
CA SER A 70 6.49 -7.56 11.37
C SER A 70 7.95 -7.16 11.15
N ARG A 71 8.37 -6.99 9.90
CA ARG A 71 9.73 -6.56 9.57
C ARG A 71 10.05 -5.17 10.13
N LEU A 72 9.12 -4.24 10.00
CA LEU A 72 9.29 -2.89 10.51
C LEU A 72 9.39 -2.86 12.03
N GLN A 73 8.56 -3.66 12.72
CA GLN A 73 8.62 -3.76 14.17
C GLN A 73 9.94 -4.35 14.65
N LYS A 74 10.47 -5.34 13.94
CA LYS A 74 11.78 -5.92 14.26
C LYS A 74 12.90 -4.90 14.16
N ILE A 75 12.88 -4.07 13.11
CA ILE A 75 13.85 -3.01 12.93
C ILE A 75 13.76 -2.00 14.08
N LEU A 76 12.55 -1.62 14.46
CA LEU A 76 12.32 -0.69 15.56
C LEU A 76 12.81 -1.27 16.89
N ASN A 77 12.52 -2.55 17.16
CA ASN A 77 12.91 -3.21 18.40
C ASN A 77 14.42 -3.43 18.52
N ASN A 78 15.11 -3.57 17.38
CA ASN A 78 16.56 -3.80 17.33
C ASN A 78 17.37 -2.51 17.31
N SER A 79 16.72 -1.38 17.18
CA SER A 79 17.39 -0.08 17.22
C SER A 79 17.31 0.56 18.63
#